data_04dd36173224e787bc3f96a0bd823612
#
_entry.id   04dd36173224e787bc3f96a0bd823612
#
_cell.length_a   1.000
_cell.length_b   1.000
_cell.length_c   1.000
_cell.angle_alpha   90.00
_cell.angle_beta   90.00
_cell.angle_gamma   90.00
#
_symmetry.space_group_name_H-M   'P 1'
#
loop_
_entity.id
_entity.type
_entity.pdbx_description
1 polymer ?
#
loop_
_entity_poly.entity_id
_entity_poly.type
_entity_poly.pdbx_seq_one_letter_code
_entity_poly.pdbx_strand_id
1 'polypeptide(L)'
;MKTKQKTKQFLMMAVVILGISIITFSCSKSDSSSAYTCTTCHAAPDALAVNDGSAKGVYKGIEVGSSGTLSINILNGSSTITGTLVLDGITAALTSSVTYTAGQAYVAPFTGTYNGSAVSITFSVGLSGGAPTVVSSSIPGHPGATFTLYKETSTSLIEAFEGTYSKTGETGTLNILLSRGLNLWGGVALNNAAGSTASNVDGTINASNQLIETNGTNVGTISGDVINGTFQDSNNATITINCHRTL
;
A
#
# COMPACT_ATOMS: atom_id res chain seq x y z
N MET A 1 -44.56 -58.83 40.54
CA MET A 1 -44.90 -57.91 39.44
C MET A 1 -44.02 -56.63 39.41
N LYS A 2 -42.72 -56.69 39.68
CA LYS A 2 -41.80 -55.51 39.81
C LYS A 2 -40.61 -55.53 38.85
N THR A 3 -40.45 -56.58 38.05
CA THR A 3 -39.25 -56.78 37.19
C THR A 3 -39.43 -56.26 35.74
N LYS A 4 -40.66 -56.08 35.25
CA LYS A 4 -40.91 -55.58 33.87
C LYS A 4 -40.82 -54.09 33.69
N GLN A 5 -40.81 -53.28 34.77
CA GLN A 5 -40.79 -51.83 34.69
C GLN A 5 -39.34 -51.26 34.59
N LYS A 6 -38.34 -51.97 35.14
CA LYS A 6 -36.97 -51.54 35.12
C LYS A 6 -36.32 -51.74 33.69
N THR A 7 -36.75 -52.72 32.95
CA THR A 7 -36.21 -53.01 31.64
C THR A 7 -36.67 -51.99 30.58
N LYS A 8 -37.88 -51.43 30.71
CA LYS A 8 -38.37 -50.33 29.82
C LYS A 8 -37.69 -49.02 30.05
N GLN A 9 -37.30 -48.71 31.28
CA GLN A 9 -36.56 -47.46 31.61
C GLN A 9 -35.12 -47.54 31.09
N PHE A 10 -34.45 -48.70 31.14
CA PHE A 10 -33.09 -48.87 30.63
C PHE A 10 -33.05 -48.82 29.09
N LEU A 11 -34.09 -49.33 28.44
CA LEU A 11 -34.16 -49.30 26.97
C LEU A 11 -34.47 -47.88 26.43
N MET A 12 -35.22 -47.06 27.16
CA MET A 12 -35.46 -45.66 26.81
C MET A 12 -34.22 -44.77 27.02
N MET A 13 -33.41 -45.08 28.06
CA MET A 13 -32.20 -44.33 28.30
C MET A 13 -31.08 -44.63 27.30
N ALA A 14 -31.04 -45.87 26.78
CA ALA A 14 -30.08 -46.27 25.74
C ALA A 14 -30.38 -45.59 24.38
N VAL A 15 -31.66 -45.34 24.05
CA VAL A 15 -32.07 -44.71 22.81
C VAL A 15 -31.79 -43.21 22.81
N VAL A 16 -31.87 -42.55 24.00
CA VAL A 16 -31.54 -41.13 24.14
C VAL A 16 -30.04 -40.85 24.03
N ILE A 17 -29.18 -41.82 24.46
CA ILE A 17 -27.72 -41.65 24.38
C ILE A 17 -27.21 -41.89 22.94
N LEU A 18 -27.92 -42.67 22.10
CA LEU A 18 -27.56 -42.90 20.71
C LEU A 18 -28.01 -41.79 19.75
N GLY A 19 -28.90 -40.89 20.18
CA GLY A 19 -29.46 -39.80 19.39
C GLY A 19 -28.62 -38.48 19.41
N ILE A 20 -27.56 -38.41 20.24
CA ILE A 20 -26.80 -37.15 20.45
C ILE A 20 -25.43 -37.20 19.71
N SER A 21 -25.12 -38.24 18.97
CA SER A 21 -23.79 -38.44 18.35
C SER A 21 -23.73 -38.05 16.87
N ILE A 22 -24.68 -37.27 16.33
CA ILE A 22 -24.54 -36.68 14.99
C ILE A 22 -24.55 -35.15 15.13
N ILE A 23 -23.57 -34.64 15.90
CA ILE A 23 -23.08 -33.30 15.64
C ILE A 23 -22.14 -33.46 14.46
N THR A 24 -22.66 -33.31 13.25
CA THR A 24 -21.83 -33.03 12.09
C THR A 24 -21.08 -31.74 12.41
N PHE A 25 -19.82 -31.87 12.81
CA PHE A 25 -18.87 -30.78 12.63
C PHE A 25 -18.85 -30.51 11.12
N SER A 26 -19.72 -29.62 10.68
CA SER A 26 -19.51 -28.88 9.45
C SER A 26 -18.27 -28.05 9.72
N CYS A 27 -17.10 -28.61 9.46
CA CYS A 27 -15.93 -27.83 9.16
C CYS A 27 -16.33 -26.99 7.94
N SER A 28 -16.82 -25.79 8.18
CA SER A 28 -16.72 -24.76 7.15
C SER A 28 -15.22 -24.71 6.85
N LYS A 29 -14.82 -25.25 5.69
CA LYS A 29 -13.59 -24.79 5.08
C LYS A 29 -13.78 -23.29 4.96
N SER A 30 -13.23 -22.55 5.92
CA SER A 30 -12.76 -21.22 5.60
C SER A 30 -11.76 -21.47 4.47
N ASP A 31 -12.15 -21.19 3.24
CA ASP A 31 -11.18 -20.93 2.20
C ASP A 31 -10.29 -19.84 2.79
N SER A 32 -9.18 -20.25 3.38
CA SER A 32 -8.06 -19.36 3.62
C SER A 32 -7.55 -19.03 2.22
N SER A 33 -8.17 -18.02 1.58
CA SER A 33 -7.49 -17.30 0.53
C SER A 33 -6.13 -16.98 1.12
N SER A 34 -5.06 -17.53 0.54
CA SER A 34 -3.71 -17.23 1.00
C SER A 34 -3.61 -15.70 1.02
N ALA A 35 -3.42 -15.14 2.22
CA ALA A 35 -3.30 -13.71 2.37
C ALA A 35 -2.19 -13.24 1.42
N TYR A 36 -2.44 -12.19 0.64
CA TYR A 36 -1.43 -11.64 -0.24
C TYR A 36 -0.18 -11.33 0.56
N THR A 37 0.98 -11.69 0.01
CA THR A 37 2.29 -11.40 0.59
C THR A 37 3.18 -10.81 -0.50
N CYS A 38 3.72 -9.63 -0.25
CA CYS A 38 4.69 -9.01 -1.14
C CYS A 38 6.05 -9.67 -0.97
N THR A 39 6.46 -10.48 -1.93
CA THR A 39 7.75 -11.22 -1.88
C THR A 39 8.96 -10.37 -2.22
N THR A 40 8.76 -9.18 -2.79
CA THR A 40 9.81 -8.24 -3.20
C THR A 40 9.93 -7.02 -2.28
N CYS A 41 8.99 -6.85 -1.35
CA CYS A 41 8.98 -5.72 -0.44
C CYS A 41 9.98 -5.89 0.71
N HIS A 42 10.63 -4.81 1.09
CA HIS A 42 11.56 -4.81 2.21
C HIS A 42 10.83 -4.68 3.55
N ALA A 43 11.30 -5.39 4.57
CA ALA A 43 10.74 -5.34 5.92
C ALA A 43 11.37 -4.26 6.81
N ALA A 44 12.45 -3.64 6.35
CA ALA A 44 13.18 -2.59 7.04
C ALA A 44 13.57 -1.47 6.06
N PRO A 45 13.83 -0.25 6.55
CA PRO A 45 14.28 0.84 5.70
C PRO A 45 15.58 0.52 4.96
N ASP A 46 15.65 0.93 3.69
CA ASP A 46 16.88 0.91 2.89
C ASP A 46 17.77 2.13 3.20
N ALA A 47 17.19 3.19 3.74
CA ALA A 47 17.86 4.45 4.01
C ALA A 47 18.96 4.31 5.07
N LEU A 48 20.12 4.88 4.81
CA LEU A 48 21.23 4.94 5.75
C LEU A 48 21.10 6.18 6.66
N ALA A 49 21.32 6.01 7.97
CA ALA A 49 21.18 7.06 8.97
C ALA A 49 22.03 8.32 8.66
N VAL A 50 23.21 8.15 8.04
CA VAL A 50 24.07 9.26 7.62
C VAL A 50 23.42 10.17 6.58
N ASN A 51 22.37 9.69 5.90
CA ASN A 51 21.68 10.42 4.85
C ASN A 51 20.35 11.05 5.32
N ASP A 52 19.88 10.78 6.53
CA ASP A 52 18.56 11.21 7.00
C ASP A 52 18.34 12.72 6.90
N GLY A 53 19.35 13.51 7.21
CA GLY A 53 19.31 14.99 7.21
C GLY A 53 19.85 15.65 5.94
N SER A 54 20.00 14.94 4.82
CA SER A 54 20.57 15.48 3.57
C SER A 54 19.68 15.15 2.36
N ALA A 55 19.99 15.69 1.18
CA ALA A 55 19.30 15.31 -0.04
C ALA A 55 19.74 13.91 -0.57
N LYS A 56 20.78 13.30 0.00
CA LYS A 56 21.07 11.87 -0.24
C LYS A 56 20.01 11.00 0.44
N GLY A 57 19.91 9.76 -0.03
CA GLY A 57 19.04 8.77 0.59
C GLY A 57 18.11 8.10 -0.41
N VAL A 58 17.04 7.50 0.10
CA VAL A 58 16.02 6.79 -0.66
C VAL A 58 14.72 7.58 -0.62
N TYR A 59 14.08 7.68 -1.77
CA TYR A 59 12.77 8.31 -1.96
C TYR A 59 11.84 7.30 -2.60
N LYS A 60 10.67 7.12 -2.03
CA LYS A 60 9.67 6.15 -2.50
C LYS A 60 8.36 6.87 -2.76
N GLY A 61 7.67 6.49 -3.81
CA GLY A 61 6.43 7.13 -4.22
C GLY A 61 5.50 6.24 -5.01
N ILE A 62 4.30 6.74 -5.17
CA ILE A 62 3.22 6.14 -5.95
C ILE A 62 2.85 7.05 -7.10
N GLU A 63 2.41 6.46 -8.21
CA GLU A 63 1.78 7.16 -9.31
C GLU A 63 0.33 7.49 -8.96
N VAL A 64 -0.16 8.61 -9.47
CA VAL A 64 -1.50 9.13 -9.25
C VAL A 64 -2.41 8.67 -10.38
N GLY A 65 -3.37 7.80 -10.06
CA GLY A 65 -4.43 7.41 -10.98
C GLY A 65 -4.18 6.14 -11.79
N SER A 66 -3.04 5.49 -11.59
CA SER A 66 -2.72 4.19 -12.16
C SER A 66 -1.96 3.32 -11.15
N SER A 67 -1.72 2.08 -11.50
CA SER A 67 -0.83 1.20 -10.73
C SER A 67 0.62 1.54 -11.04
N GLY A 68 1.34 2.05 -10.04
CA GLY A 68 2.75 2.33 -10.23
C GLY A 68 3.48 2.92 -9.04
N THR A 69 4.77 2.58 -8.96
CA THR A 69 5.69 3.07 -7.94
C THR A 69 6.94 3.68 -8.58
N LEU A 70 7.52 4.65 -7.88
CA LEU A 70 8.81 5.25 -8.21
C LEU A 70 9.71 5.19 -6.99
N SER A 71 10.89 4.61 -7.14
CA SER A 71 11.96 4.63 -6.14
C SER A 71 13.18 5.36 -6.70
N ILE A 72 13.74 6.30 -5.93
CA ILE A 72 14.93 7.07 -6.28
C ILE A 72 15.99 6.84 -5.21
N ASN A 73 17.20 6.52 -5.62
CA ASN A 73 18.37 6.37 -4.76
C ASN A 73 19.42 7.43 -5.12
N ILE A 74 19.63 8.38 -4.22
CA ILE A 74 20.66 9.41 -4.34
C ILE A 74 21.82 9.03 -3.43
N LEU A 75 22.81 8.31 -3.95
CA LEU A 75 24.05 7.93 -3.27
C LEU A 75 23.84 7.33 -1.86
N ASN A 76 22.79 6.55 -1.69
CA ASN A 76 22.50 5.86 -0.44
C ASN A 76 23.31 4.55 -0.36
N GLY A 77 24.59 4.64 -0.03
CA GLY A 77 25.51 3.49 -0.01
C GLY A 77 26.02 3.07 -1.38
N SER A 78 25.64 3.74 -2.46
CA SER A 78 26.11 3.50 -3.82
C SER A 78 26.93 4.67 -4.35
N SER A 79 27.74 4.43 -5.37
CA SER A 79 28.47 5.48 -6.10
C SER A 79 27.68 6.08 -7.26
N THR A 80 26.48 5.54 -7.53
CA THR A 80 25.63 5.95 -8.65
C THR A 80 24.27 6.42 -8.16
N ILE A 81 23.69 7.35 -8.90
CA ILE A 81 22.34 7.86 -8.65
C ILE A 81 21.38 7.11 -9.59
N THR A 82 20.46 6.39 -9.02
CA THR A 82 19.57 5.48 -9.75
C THR A 82 18.11 5.67 -9.37
N GLY A 83 17.21 5.18 -10.19
CA GLY A 83 15.81 5.07 -9.88
C GLY A 83 15.22 3.77 -10.46
N THR A 84 14.08 3.40 -9.94
CA THR A 84 13.26 2.30 -10.47
C THR A 84 11.83 2.80 -10.60
N LEU A 85 11.32 2.76 -11.81
CA LEU A 85 9.91 2.98 -12.11
C LEU A 85 9.26 1.62 -12.33
N VAL A 86 8.20 1.33 -11.62
CA VAL A 86 7.29 0.23 -11.93
C VAL A 86 5.95 0.85 -12.30
N LEU A 87 5.43 0.56 -13.48
CA LEU A 87 4.17 1.09 -13.96
C LEU A 87 3.48 0.04 -14.82
N ASP A 88 2.21 -0.24 -14.55
CA ASP A 88 1.44 -1.30 -15.20
C ASP A 88 2.16 -2.67 -15.22
N GLY A 89 2.87 -2.99 -14.14
CA GLY A 89 3.64 -4.23 -14.01
C GLY A 89 4.96 -4.26 -14.81
N ILE A 90 5.33 -3.18 -15.52
CA ILE A 90 6.58 -3.07 -16.27
C ILE A 90 7.60 -2.28 -15.43
N THR A 91 8.78 -2.87 -15.26
CA THR A 91 9.89 -2.25 -14.52
C THR A 91 10.86 -1.56 -15.48
N ALA A 92 11.17 -0.30 -15.21
CA ALA A 92 12.21 0.47 -15.91
C ALA A 92 13.30 0.89 -14.91
N ALA A 93 14.54 0.52 -15.20
CA ALA A 93 15.70 1.05 -14.50
C ALA A 93 16.02 2.45 -15.01
N LEU A 94 16.21 3.39 -14.10
CA LEU A 94 16.52 4.79 -14.39
C LEU A 94 17.88 5.16 -13.82
N THR A 95 18.59 6.06 -14.50
CA THR A 95 19.86 6.61 -14.04
C THR A 95 19.89 8.12 -14.21
N SER A 96 20.66 8.81 -13.35
CA SER A 96 20.98 10.21 -13.55
C SER A 96 22.50 10.42 -13.59
N SER A 97 22.94 11.25 -14.54
CA SER A 97 24.35 11.69 -14.66
C SER A 97 24.63 12.99 -13.89
N VAL A 98 23.62 13.62 -13.30
CA VAL A 98 23.81 14.88 -12.56
C VAL A 98 24.51 14.59 -11.23
N THR A 99 25.65 15.24 -11.02
CA THR A 99 26.43 15.09 -9.80
C THR A 99 25.73 15.72 -8.61
N TYR A 100 25.68 15.01 -7.49
CA TYR A 100 25.21 15.54 -6.22
C TYR A 100 26.25 16.50 -5.62
N THR A 101 25.78 17.67 -5.18
CA THR A 101 26.61 18.63 -4.44
C THR A 101 26.10 18.75 -3.01
N ALA A 102 26.97 18.49 -2.03
CA ALA A 102 26.60 18.59 -0.62
C ALA A 102 26.19 20.03 -0.26
N GLY A 103 25.15 20.15 0.55
CA GLY A 103 24.64 21.45 0.98
C GLY A 103 23.81 22.17 -0.09
N GLN A 104 23.36 21.49 -1.13
CA GLN A 104 22.46 22.03 -2.15
C GLN A 104 21.24 21.14 -2.36
N ALA A 105 20.12 21.73 -2.83
CA ALA A 105 19.00 20.97 -3.34
C ALA A 105 19.45 20.16 -4.57
N TYR A 106 18.83 19.02 -4.78
CA TYR A 106 19.14 18.16 -5.92
C TYR A 106 17.99 18.16 -6.92
N VAL A 107 18.27 18.52 -8.17
CA VAL A 107 17.32 18.48 -9.28
C VAL A 107 18.01 17.80 -10.46
N ALA A 108 17.40 16.73 -10.98
CA ALA A 108 18.00 15.98 -12.06
C ALA A 108 17.00 15.19 -12.90
N PRO A 109 17.24 15.01 -14.21
CA PRO A 109 16.56 14.03 -15.01
C PRO A 109 17.08 12.63 -14.66
N PHE A 110 16.15 11.70 -14.55
CA PHE A 110 16.38 10.26 -14.50
C PHE A 110 15.88 9.67 -15.80
N THR A 111 16.72 8.98 -16.53
CA THR A 111 16.41 8.45 -17.86
C THR A 111 16.61 6.94 -17.91
N GLY A 112 15.88 6.29 -18.78
CA GLY A 112 15.93 4.85 -18.99
C GLY A 112 15.08 4.40 -20.17
N THR A 113 14.66 3.13 -20.12
CA THR A 113 13.79 2.53 -21.14
C THR A 113 12.60 1.91 -20.45
N TYR A 114 11.40 2.31 -20.85
CA TYR A 114 10.13 1.75 -20.41
C TYR A 114 9.41 1.15 -21.63
N ASN A 115 9.09 -0.14 -21.56
CA ASN A 115 8.44 -0.88 -22.65
C ASN A 115 9.08 -0.65 -24.03
N GLY A 116 10.42 -0.70 -24.08
CA GLY A 116 11.20 -0.52 -25.33
C GLY A 116 11.35 0.93 -25.81
N SER A 117 10.77 1.91 -25.13
CA SER A 117 10.82 3.33 -25.51
C SER A 117 11.51 4.17 -24.43
N ALA A 118 12.10 5.30 -24.82
CA ALA A 118 12.78 6.20 -23.88
C ALA A 118 11.80 6.79 -22.85
N VAL A 119 12.22 6.79 -21.59
CA VAL A 119 11.52 7.41 -20.48
C VAL A 119 12.42 8.44 -19.80
N SER A 120 11.83 9.55 -19.35
CA SER A 120 12.50 10.59 -18.56
C SER A 120 11.60 11.11 -17.46
N ILE A 121 12.17 11.23 -16.25
CA ILE A 121 11.50 11.78 -15.07
C ILE A 121 12.46 12.81 -14.45
N THR A 122 12.04 14.05 -14.33
CA THR A 122 12.81 15.08 -13.61
C THR A 122 12.41 15.08 -12.14
N PHE A 123 13.30 14.64 -11.29
CA PHE A 123 13.12 14.62 -9.84
C PHE A 123 13.77 15.83 -9.19
N SER A 124 13.13 16.37 -8.15
CA SER A 124 13.63 17.48 -7.34
C SER A 124 13.46 17.19 -5.87
N VAL A 125 14.45 17.57 -5.07
CA VAL A 125 14.39 17.49 -3.60
C VAL A 125 15.19 18.62 -2.95
N GLY A 126 14.66 19.13 -1.84
CA GLY A 126 15.30 20.20 -1.07
C GLY A 126 16.56 19.75 -0.33
N LEU A 127 17.26 20.71 0.25
CA LEU A 127 18.58 20.60 0.88
C LEU A 127 18.70 19.47 1.90
N SER A 128 17.71 19.30 2.77
CA SER A 128 17.67 18.28 3.82
C SER A 128 16.89 17.02 3.43
N GLY A 129 16.56 16.87 2.16
CA GLY A 129 15.72 15.76 1.69
C GLY A 129 14.22 16.04 1.78
N GLY A 130 13.83 17.27 2.10
CA GLY A 130 12.43 17.69 2.18
C GLY A 130 11.82 17.98 0.82
N ALA A 131 10.47 17.91 0.75
CA ALA A 131 9.65 18.20 -0.42
C ALA A 131 10.12 17.48 -1.70
N PRO A 132 10.30 16.14 -1.68
CA PRO A 132 10.61 15.40 -2.90
C PRO A 132 9.44 15.50 -3.87
N THR A 133 9.73 15.76 -5.15
CA THR A 133 8.70 15.88 -6.19
C THR A 133 9.21 15.47 -7.55
N VAL A 134 8.32 15.01 -8.42
CA VAL A 134 8.53 14.91 -9.85
C VAL A 134 8.09 16.22 -10.49
N VAL A 135 9.04 16.95 -11.05
CA VAL A 135 8.78 18.26 -11.70
C VAL A 135 8.21 18.08 -13.10
N SER A 136 8.66 17.03 -13.80
CA SER A 136 8.14 16.66 -15.11
C SER A 136 8.36 15.18 -15.37
N SER A 137 7.50 14.59 -16.17
CA SER A 137 7.61 13.20 -16.63
C SER A 137 7.30 13.10 -18.11
N SER A 138 8.02 12.21 -18.81
CA SER A 138 7.75 11.78 -20.16
C SER A 138 7.82 10.27 -20.16
N ILE A 139 6.67 9.63 -20.02
CA ILE A 139 6.53 8.16 -19.93
C ILE A 139 5.64 7.70 -21.08
N PRO A 140 6.12 6.82 -21.96
CA PRO A 140 5.34 6.31 -23.09
C PRO A 140 4.02 5.67 -22.61
N GLY A 141 2.90 6.10 -23.19
CA GLY A 141 1.57 5.62 -22.82
C GLY A 141 0.93 6.32 -21.59
N HIS A 142 1.71 7.12 -20.84
CA HIS A 142 1.25 7.80 -19.62
C HIS A 142 1.49 9.31 -19.68
N PRO A 143 0.81 10.03 -20.59
CA PRO A 143 0.97 11.48 -20.69
C PRO A 143 0.42 12.15 -19.43
N GLY A 144 1.26 12.96 -18.76
CA GLY A 144 0.86 13.67 -17.56
C GLY A 144 0.90 12.83 -16.27
N ALA A 145 1.57 11.68 -16.25
CA ALA A 145 1.79 10.91 -15.03
C ALA A 145 2.41 11.79 -13.94
N THR A 146 1.79 11.79 -12.77
CA THR A 146 2.23 12.53 -11.59
C THR A 146 2.50 11.56 -10.45
N PHE A 147 3.37 11.96 -9.52
CA PHE A 147 3.80 11.09 -8.44
C PHE A 147 3.74 11.83 -7.10
N THR A 148 3.32 11.12 -6.06
CA THR A 148 3.49 11.52 -4.67
C THR A 148 4.68 10.76 -4.10
N LEU A 149 5.67 11.48 -3.52
CA LEU A 149 6.90 10.88 -3.01
C LEU A 149 7.17 11.31 -1.57
N TYR A 150 7.78 10.39 -0.82
CA TYR A 150 8.33 10.67 0.51
C TYR A 150 9.76 10.18 0.61
N LYS A 151 10.54 10.87 1.45
CA LYS A 151 11.87 10.41 1.82
C LYS A 151 11.76 9.29 2.85
N GLU A 152 12.42 8.17 2.60
CA GLU A 152 12.65 7.15 3.61
C GLU A 152 13.79 7.58 4.54
N THR A 153 13.65 7.32 5.82
CA THR A 153 14.73 7.52 6.82
C THR A 153 15.15 6.18 7.42
N SER A 154 16.30 6.13 8.04
CA SER A 154 16.84 4.90 8.65
C SER A 154 15.93 4.27 9.72
N THR A 155 14.99 5.05 10.27
CA THR A 155 14.04 4.63 11.30
C THR A 155 12.61 4.53 10.80
N SER A 156 12.34 4.87 9.54
CA SER A 156 10.98 4.97 9.01
C SER A 156 10.91 4.44 7.59
N LEU A 157 10.56 3.17 7.47
CA LEU A 157 10.26 2.51 6.20
C LEU A 157 9.06 3.20 5.54
N ILE A 158 9.18 3.48 4.25
CA ILE A 158 8.08 3.90 3.40
C ILE A 158 7.55 2.69 2.64
N GLU A 159 6.28 2.38 2.85
CA GLU A 159 5.57 1.29 2.20
C GLU A 159 4.55 1.87 1.22
N ALA A 160 4.47 1.30 0.01
CA ALA A 160 3.45 1.64 -0.98
C ALA A 160 2.41 0.52 -1.08
N PHE A 161 1.16 0.90 -1.10
CA PHE A 161 0.03 0.02 -1.34
C PHE A 161 -0.77 0.56 -2.52
N GLU A 162 -1.09 -0.32 -3.44
CA GLU A 162 -1.89 -0.01 -4.62
C GLU A 162 -3.19 -0.79 -4.59
N GLY A 163 -4.27 -0.17 -5.03
CA GLY A 163 -5.56 -0.82 -5.03
C GLY A 163 -6.70 0.01 -5.57
N THR A 164 -7.88 -0.29 -5.09
CA THR A 164 -9.11 0.30 -5.58
C THR A 164 -10.01 0.74 -4.43
N TYR A 165 -10.86 1.69 -4.73
CA TYR A 165 -12.05 1.96 -3.94
C TYR A 165 -13.33 1.75 -4.77
N SER A 166 -14.42 1.46 -4.09
CA SER A 166 -15.75 1.39 -4.70
C SER A 166 -16.81 1.97 -3.79
N LYS A 167 -17.77 2.66 -4.36
CA LYS A 167 -19.06 3.05 -3.75
C LYS A 167 -20.16 2.91 -4.79
N THR A 168 -21.43 3.03 -4.40
CA THR A 168 -22.56 2.89 -5.32
C THR A 168 -22.41 3.81 -6.53
N GLY A 169 -22.32 3.22 -7.72
CA GLY A 169 -22.21 3.95 -9.00
C GLY A 169 -20.82 4.54 -9.29
N GLU A 170 -19.81 4.28 -8.47
CA GLU A 170 -18.46 4.83 -8.63
C GLU A 170 -17.41 3.81 -8.25
N THR A 171 -16.35 3.74 -9.03
CA THR A 171 -15.13 2.98 -8.73
C THR A 171 -13.90 3.82 -9.09
N GLY A 172 -12.79 3.54 -8.44
CA GLY A 172 -11.54 4.26 -8.72
C GLY A 172 -10.31 3.52 -8.22
N THR A 173 -9.17 4.09 -8.54
CA THR A 173 -7.88 3.70 -7.97
C THR A 173 -7.67 4.36 -6.62
N LEU A 174 -6.97 3.67 -5.73
CA LEU A 174 -6.51 4.20 -4.44
C LEU A 174 -5.10 3.71 -4.20
N ASN A 175 -4.15 4.63 -4.21
CA ASN A 175 -2.76 4.34 -3.91
C ASN A 175 -2.35 5.03 -2.62
N ILE A 176 -1.68 4.30 -1.73
CA ILE A 176 -1.36 4.74 -0.37
C ILE A 176 0.15 4.59 -0.14
N LEU A 177 0.76 5.63 0.40
CA LEU A 177 2.07 5.58 1.04
C LEU A 177 1.88 5.63 2.55
N LEU A 178 2.60 4.80 3.27
CA LEU A 178 2.59 4.85 4.72
C LEU A 178 3.99 4.73 5.32
N SER A 179 4.13 5.29 6.51
CA SER A 179 5.31 5.23 7.35
C SER A 179 4.88 4.77 8.74
N ARG A 180 5.16 3.51 9.08
CA ARG A 180 4.83 2.99 10.41
C ARG A 180 5.67 3.65 11.50
N GLY A 181 6.91 4.00 11.20
CA GLY A 181 7.80 4.67 12.16
C GLY A 181 7.31 6.05 12.59
N LEU A 182 6.59 6.75 11.71
CA LEU A 182 5.99 8.06 11.99
C LEU A 182 4.50 7.96 12.35
N ASN A 183 3.88 6.78 12.24
CA ASN A 183 2.43 6.58 12.37
C ASN A 183 1.62 7.48 11.41
N LEU A 184 2.11 7.68 10.20
CA LEU A 184 1.48 8.53 9.20
C LEU A 184 1.18 7.72 7.94
N TRP A 185 0.11 8.11 7.26
CA TRP A 185 -0.20 7.65 5.92
C TRP A 185 -0.74 8.79 5.07
N GLY A 186 -0.57 8.67 3.77
CA GLY A 186 -1.18 9.56 2.79
C GLY A 186 -1.39 8.79 1.50
N GLY A 187 -2.31 9.23 0.68
CA GLY A 187 -2.65 8.54 -0.55
C GLY A 187 -3.35 9.43 -1.54
N VAL A 188 -3.64 8.83 -2.68
CA VAL A 188 -4.37 9.49 -3.77
C VAL A 188 -5.46 8.58 -4.27
N ALA A 189 -6.68 9.08 -4.29
CA ALA A 189 -7.84 8.43 -4.89
C ALA A 189 -8.17 9.12 -6.22
N LEU A 190 -8.43 8.34 -7.27
CA LEU A 190 -8.87 8.86 -8.55
C LEU A 190 -10.05 8.02 -9.07
N ASN A 191 -11.17 8.69 -9.35
CA ASN A 191 -12.33 8.05 -9.97
C ASN A 191 -12.01 7.65 -11.42
N ASN A 192 -12.46 6.45 -11.83
CA ASN A 192 -12.26 5.93 -13.18
C ASN A 192 -13.09 6.65 -14.26
N ALA A 193 -14.00 7.53 -13.88
CA ALA A 193 -14.76 8.33 -14.84
C ALA A 193 -13.86 9.33 -15.58
N ALA A 194 -14.07 9.49 -16.87
CA ALA A 194 -13.30 10.43 -17.69
C ALA A 194 -13.40 11.86 -17.16
N GLY A 195 -12.25 12.55 -17.10
CA GLY A 195 -12.17 13.93 -16.62
C GLY A 195 -12.16 14.08 -15.10
N SER A 196 -12.09 12.98 -14.34
CA SER A 196 -11.96 13.03 -12.88
C SER A 196 -10.65 13.68 -12.46
N THR A 197 -10.68 14.35 -11.31
CA THR A 197 -9.49 14.89 -10.64
C THR A 197 -9.10 14.01 -9.46
N ALA A 198 -7.81 13.89 -9.23
CA ALA A 198 -7.29 13.15 -8.08
C ALA A 198 -7.64 13.88 -6.76
N SER A 199 -7.96 13.08 -5.75
CA SER A 199 -8.22 13.57 -4.39
C SER A 199 -7.13 13.02 -3.46
N ASN A 200 -6.47 13.91 -2.72
CA ASN A 200 -5.55 13.51 -1.68
C ASN A 200 -6.32 13.06 -0.43
N VAL A 201 -5.83 12.02 0.19
CA VAL A 201 -6.30 11.48 1.48
C VAL A 201 -5.11 11.30 2.39
N ASP A 202 -5.26 11.61 3.68
CA ASP A 202 -4.17 11.49 4.65
C ASP A 202 -4.67 11.32 6.07
N GLY A 203 -3.76 10.91 6.95
CA GLY A 203 -4.09 10.71 8.34
C GLY A 203 -3.00 10.01 9.14
N THR A 204 -3.41 9.36 10.21
CA THR A 204 -2.53 8.67 11.15
C THR A 204 -2.81 7.16 11.18
N ILE A 205 -1.80 6.40 11.59
CA ILE A 205 -1.93 4.96 11.86
C ILE A 205 -2.03 4.79 13.38
N ASN A 206 -3.11 4.19 13.87
CA ASN A 206 -3.27 3.94 15.30
C ASN A 206 -2.61 2.63 15.76
N ALA A 207 -2.59 2.37 17.07
CA ALA A 207 -1.99 1.17 17.66
C ALA A 207 -2.64 -0.16 17.22
N SER A 208 -3.83 -0.11 16.62
CA SER A 208 -4.54 -1.26 16.05
C SER A 208 -4.29 -1.42 14.55
N ASN A 209 -3.29 -0.74 13.99
CA ASN A 209 -2.98 -0.70 12.55
C ASN A 209 -4.15 -0.20 11.68
N GLN A 210 -4.98 0.69 12.22
CA GLN A 210 -6.06 1.30 11.47
C GLN A 210 -5.62 2.64 10.88
N LEU A 211 -6.03 2.90 9.66
CA LEU A 211 -5.85 4.17 8.96
C LEU A 211 -6.96 5.13 9.38
N ILE A 212 -6.58 6.15 10.12
CA ILE A 212 -7.52 7.15 10.65
C ILE A 212 -7.31 8.45 9.89
N GLU A 213 -8.32 8.90 9.15
CA GLU A 213 -8.31 10.23 8.52
C GLU A 213 -8.30 11.36 9.54
N THR A 214 -7.95 12.57 9.12
CA THR A 214 -7.92 13.77 9.97
C THR A 214 -9.29 14.12 10.61
N ASN A 215 -10.39 13.68 9.99
CA ASN A 215 -11.75 13.82 10.54
C ASN A 215 -12.10 12.73 11.59
N GLY A 216 -11.19 11.78 11.85
CA GLY A 216 -11.39 10.67 12.79
C GLY A 216 -12.01 9.41 12.18
N THR A 217 -12.31 9.38 10.89
CA THR A 217 -12.88 8.21 10.22
C THR A 217 -11.82 7.11 10.09
N ASN A 218 -12.15 5.89 10.51
CA ASN A 218 -11.35 4.71 10.18
C ASN A 218 -11.67 4.27 8.76
N VAL A 219 -10.75 4.45 7.84
CA VAL A 219 -10.93 4.11 6.42
C VAL A 219 -10.46 2.71 6.09
N GLY A 220 -9.64 2.09 6.93
CA GLY A 220 -9.17 0.73 6.69
C GLY A 220 -8.24 0.20 7.76
N THR A 221 -7.93 -1.08 7.66
CA THR A 221 -7.02 -1.78 8.58
C THR A 221 -5.90 -2.44 7.78
N ILE A 222 -4.67 -2.27 8.23
CA ILE A 222 -3.48 -2.91 7.68
C ILE A 222 -3.37 -4.30 8.31
N SER A 223 -3.36 -5.34 7.48
CA SER A 223 -3.16 -6.73 7.89
C SER A 223 -2.09 -7.38 7.00
N GLY A 224 -0.86 -7.47 7.52
CA GLY A 224 0.28 -7.87 6.70
C GLY A 224 0.50 -6.91 5.53
N ASP A 225 0.47 -7.44 4.32
CA ASP A 225 0.67 -6.70 3.08
C ASP A 225 -0.63 -6.30 2.37
N VAL A 226 -1.74 -6.23 3.10
CA VAL A 226 -3.04 -5.77 2.58
C VAL A 226 -3.64 -4.69 3.45
N ILE A 227 -4.41 -3.79 2.82
CA ILE A 227 -5.27 -2.82 3.50
C ILE A 227 -6.68 -3.06 3.00
N ASN A 228 -7.60 -3.32 3.93
CA ASN A 228 -9.01 -3.46 3.64
C ASN A 228 -9.81 -2.53 4.55
N GLY A 229 -10.87 -1.96 4.02
CA GLY A 229 -11.76 -1.12 4.81
C GLY A 229 -13.14 -0.95 4.20
N THR A 230 -14.09 -0.66 5.06
CA THR A 230 -15.44 -0.24 4.68
C THR A 230 -15.87 0.85 5.65
N PHE A 231 -16.22 2.01 5.12
CA PHE A 231 -16.59 3.19 5.90
C PHE A 231 -17.65 4.02 5.15
N GLN A 232 -18.16 5.06 5.77
CA GLN A 232 -19.12 5.98 5.15
C GLN A 232 -18.44 7.33 4.86
N ASP A 233 -18.69 7.88 3.67
CA ASP A 233 -18.30 9.24 3.36
C ASP A 233 -19.26 10.27 4.00
N SER A 234 -18.98 11.54 3.81
CA SER A 234 -19.79 12.65 4.33
C SER A 234 -21.24 12.67 3.83
N ASN A 235 -21.54 11.93 2.77
CA ASN A 235 -22.87 11.79 2.18
C ASN A 235 -23.57 10.48 2.63
N ASN A 236 -23.01 9.76 3.62
CA ASN A 236 -23.44 8.44 4.06
C ASN A 236 -23.38 7.35 2.98
N ALA A 237 -22.60 7.54 1.91
CA ALA A 237 -22.34 6.49 0.95
C ALA A 237 -21.28 5.53 1.50
N THR A 238 -21.55 4.24 1.42
CA THR A 238 -20.59 3.21 1.84
C THR A 238 -19.47 3.10 0.82
N ILE A 239 -18.22 3.31 1.28
CA ILE A 239 -16.99 3.13 0.51
C ILE A 239 -16.33 1.85 0.97
N THR A 240 -15.88 1.03 0.04
CA THR A 240 -15.04 -0.14 0.30
C THR A 240 -13.70 0.05 -0.38
N ILE A 241 -12.61 -0.20 0.35
CA ILE A 241 -11.25 -0.14 -0.16
C ILE A 241 -10.57 -1.50 -0.06
N ASN A 242 -9.72 -1.80 -1.05
CA ASN A 242 -8.89 -2.99 -1.07
C ASN A 242 -7.57 -2.66 -1.75
N CYS A 243 -6.47 -2.70 -0.99
CA CYS A 243 -5.13 -2.42 -1.48
C CYS A 243 -4.16 -3.51 -1.05
N HIS A 244 -3.13 -3.71 -1.85
CA HIS A 244 -2.04 -4.63 -1.57
C HIS A 244 -0.70 -3.92 -1.67
N ARG A 245 0.27 -4.35 -0.88
CA ARG A 245 1.61 -3.76 -0.83
C ARG A 245 2.39 -4.07 -2.09
N THR A 246 3.09 -3.08 -2.63
CA THR A 246 3.90 -3.19 -3.86
C THR A 246 5.35 -2.72 -3.67
N LEU A 247 5.62 -2.04 -2.53
CA LEU A 247 6.97 -1.54 -2.21
C LEU A 247 7.29 -1.62 -0.72
#